data_2c3523ba8ee1bbeeb12cb88a94f2e0ec
#
_entry.id   2c3523ba8ee1bbeeb12cb88a94f2e0ec
#
_cell.length_a   1.000
_cell.length_b   1.000
_cell.length_c   1.000
_cell.angle_alpha   90.00
_cell.angle_beta   90.00
_cell.angle_gamma   90.00
#
_symmetry.space_group_name_H-M   'P 1'
#
loop_
_entity.id
_entity.type
_entity.pdbx_description
1 polymer ?
#
loop_
_entity_poly.entity_id
_entity_poly.type
_entity_poly.pdbx_seq_one_letter_code
_entity_poly.pdbx_strand_id
1 'polypeptide(L)'
;LVVTLLIPMFIYGQSVSGTVADESGNPLAGANVVVDGTDLGAGAQADGTYSITIGEGSYTVTASVIGYKSSTSSVDVSGDVTLDFSLAVSAVEMSALEVLASRAGAKTPVAHTTVSKEEIEFRLGSQDLPMALNLTPSVYATQQGGGAGDARINVRGFNQRNVAVMINGVPQNDMENGWVYWSNWDGVADAAHSIQIQRGLSAVNLATPSIGGTMNIITDPAAHEKGGKFKQESGAGGLLKTTLNYNSGLIGDKLALSGTIVRKTGDGVIDKTWTDAWAYYVGASYALNKDNRFELYAIGAPQRHGQNLYKQNIGAYDAEFAESVDGYDTEALGDDGKFKDVGRKFNQNWAPIDASYTGKQYWYMYGAKTVARHDPNYLNERENFFHKPLVNLNHFMTINDKTMLSSVLYWSGGSGGGTGTYGRIPTLDADGKLGGESYKFYYGRSPWTRDWNTLVDYNSGTDDVVYVDKRAISRTHGAGNNQS
;
A
#
# COMPACT_ATOMS: atom_id res chain seq x y z
N LEU A 1 -49.59 -53.98 28.32
CA LEU A 1 -49.56 -53.05 27.14
C LEU A 1 -49.65 -51.64 27.64
N VAL A 2 -48.52 -50.91 27.64
CA VAL A 2 -48.46 -49.48 27.99
C VAL A 2 -48.65 -48.72 26.67
N VAL A 3 -49.76 -48.07 26.50
CA VAL A 3 -49.99 -47.16 25.37
C VAL A 3 -49.46 -45.80 25.77
N THR A 4 -48.27 -45.42 25.26
CA THR A 4 -47.73 -44.05 25.40
C THR A 4 -48.47 -43.14 24.43
N LEU A 5 -49.32 -42.26 24.95
CA LEU A 5 -50.01 -41.22 24.19
C LEU A 5 -49.03 -40.11 23.88
N LEU A 6 -48.48 -40.06 22.64
CA LEU A 6 -47.73 -38.93 22.15
C LEU A 6 -48.74 -37.81 21.86
N ILE A 7 -48.82 -36.83 22.75
CA ILE A 7 -49.50 -35.55 22.51
C ILE A 7 -48.57 -34.71 21.62
N PRO A 8 -48.96 -34.33 20.39
CA PRO A 8 -48.19 -33.38 19.61
C PRO A 8 -48.24 -32.01 20.32
N MET A 9 -47.11 -31.60 20.84
CA MET A 9 -46.93 -30.25 21.39
C MET A 9 -46.85 -29.30 20.19
N PHE A 10 -47.95 -28.66 19.85
CA PHE A 10 -47.95 -27.55 18.90
C PHE A 10 -47.22 -26.37 19.59
N ILE A 11 -45.99 -26.16 19.17
CA ILE A 11 -45.24 -24.95 19.50
C ILE A 11 -45.90 -23.85 18.62
N TYR A 12 -46.78 -23.05 19.17
CA TYR A 12 -47.22 -21.81 18.52
C TYR A 12 -46.03 -20.86 18.57
N GLY A 13 -45.35 -20.69 17.43
CA GLY A 13 -44.40 -19.61 17.27
C GLY A 13 -45.15 -18.28 17.29
N GLN A 14 -44.73 -17.38 18.14
CA GLN A 14 -45.25 -15.99 18.14
C GLN A 14 -44.60 -15.23 17.02
N SER A 15 -45.18 -14.12 16.61
CA SER A 15 -44.66 -13.29 15.54
C SER A 15 -44.32 -11.87 16.00
N VAL A 16 -43.14 -11.37 15.55
CA VAL A 16 -42.86 -9.95 15.51
C VAL A 16 -43.07 -9.48 14.09
N SER A 17 -44.06 -8.62 13.90
CA SER A 17 -44.44 -8.09 12.59
C SER A 17 -44.56 -6.57 12.65
N GLY A 18 -44.53 -5.89 11.52
CA GLY A 18 -44.63 -4.45 11.45
C GLY A 18 -44.28 -3.93 10.07
N THR A 19 -44.07 -2.64 9.99
CA THR A 19 -43.70 -1.93 8.77
C THR A 19 -42.32 -1.25 8.92
N VAL A 20 -41.59 -1.19 7.83
CA VAL A 20 -40.38 -0.36 7.72
C VAL A 20 -40.66 0.76 6.72
N ALA A 21 -40.60 2.00 7.17
CA ALA A 21 -40.88 3.20 6.37
C ALA A 21 -39.78 4.25 6.56
N ASP A 22 -39.72 5.24 5.68
CA ASP A 22 -38.90 6.43 5.88
C ASP A 22 -39.60 7.43 6.84
N GLU A 23 -38.90 8.52 7.24
CA GLU A 23 -39.44 9.57 8.09
C GLU A 23 -40.65 10.30 7.47
N SER A 24 -40.89 10.16 6.16
CA SER A 24 -42.04 10.69 5.44
C SER A 24 -43.21 9.69 5.35
N GLY A 25 -43.04 8.47 5.87
CA GLY A 25 -44.00 7.39 5.85
C GLY A 25 -44.03 6.58 4.56
N ASN A 26 -43.08 6.75 3.65
CA ASN A 26 -42.99 5.91 2.45
C ASN A 26 -42.43 4.52 2.80
N PRO A 27 -43.03 3.43 2.32
CA PRO A 27 -42.58 2.08 2.63
C PRO A 27 -41.19 1.79 2.03
N LEU A 28 -40.34 1.13 2.81
CA LEU A 28 -38.98 0.75 2.42
C LEU A 28 -38.92 -0.74 2.04
N ALA A 29 -39.27 -1.03 0.80
CA ALA A 29 -39.21 -2.38 0.24
C ALA A 29 -37.77 -2.95 0.29
N GLY A 30 -37.63 -4.21 0.71
CA GLY A 30 -36.33 -4.89 0.79
C GLY A 30 -35.49 -4.48 1.99
N ALA A 31 -36.04 -3.72 2.95
CA ALA A 31 -35.35 -3.48 4.22
C ALA A 31 -35.12 -4.81 4.95
N ASN A 32 -33.93 -5.00 5.49
CA ASN A 32 -33.59 -6.19 6.25
C ASN A 32 -33.87 -5.97 7.74
N VAL A 33 -34.69 -6.82 8.34
CA VAL A 33 -35.05 -6.79 9.75
C VAL A 33 -34.46 -8.03 10.41
N VAL A 34 -33.56 -7.87 11.36
CA VAL A 34 -32.81 -8.95 11.99
C VAL A 34 -32.99 -8.91 13.51
N VAL A 35 -33.09 -10.07 14.13
CA VAL A 35 -33.04 -10.21 15.58
C VAL A 35 -31.60 -10.40 16.00
N ASP A 36 -31.05 -9.42 16.71
CA ASP A 36 -29.63 -9.36 17.07
C ASP A 36 -29.20 -10.58 17.89
N GLY A 37 -28.05 -11.14 17.53
CA GLY A 37 -27.51 -12.34 18.21
C GLY A 37 -28.16 -13.66 17.80
N THR A 38 -29.04 -13.66 16.77
CA THR A 38 -29.69 -14.87 16.23
C THR A 38 -29.55 -14.91 14.70
N ASP A 39 -29.92 -16.04 14.10
CA ASP A 39 -30.01 -16.18 12.64
C ASP A 39 -31.42 -15.83 12.11
N LEU A 40 -32.30 -15.25 12.95
CA LEU A 40 -33.66 -14.92 12.60
C LEU A 40 -33.74 -13.51 11.99
N GLY A 41 -34.47 -13.41 10.88
CA GLY A 41 -34.70 -12.13 10.21
C GLY A 41 -35.70 -12.28 9.05
N ALA A 42 -36.15 -11.14 8.53
CA ALA A 42 -37.06 -11.05 7.38
C ALA A 42 -36.71 -9.83 6.52
N GLY A 43 -36.91 -9.94 5.22
CA GLY A 43 -36.91 -8.82 4.30
C GLY A 43 -38.29 -8.18 4.22
N ALA A 44 -38.37 -6.85 4.29
CA ALA A 44 -39.61 -6.11 4.10
C ALA A 44 -40.17 -6.28 2.67
N GLN A 45 -41.47 -6.46 2.55
CA GLN A 45 -42.17 -6.61 1.28
C GLN A 45 -42.26 -5.28 0.52
N ALA A 46 -42.90 -5.29 -0.64
CA ALA A 46 -43.04 -4.08 -1.47
C ALA A 46 -43.84 -2.93 -0.78
N ASP A 47 -44.67 -3.27 0.17
CA ASP A 47 -45.45 -2.33 1.00
C ASP A 47 -44.77 -2.00 2.34
N GLY A 48 -43.51 -2.44 2.52
CA GLY A 48 -42.72 -2.23 3.73
C GLY A 48 -43.06 -3.18 4.88
N THR A 49 -44.01 -4.10 4.74
CA THR A 49 -44.40 -5.05 5.81
C THR A 49 -43.38 -6.15 5.99
N TYR A 50 -43.20 -6.62 7.23
CA TYR A 50 -42.34 -7.76 7.56
C TYR A 50 -42.97 -8.63 8.67
N SER A 51 -42.54 -9.88 8.79
CA SER A 51 -42.94 -10.76 9.87
C SER A 51 -41.82 -11.79 10.16
N ILE A 52 -41.50 -11.95 11.43
CA ILE A 52 -40.50 -12.88 11.95
C ILE A 52 -41.13 -13.78 12.99
N THR A 53 -41.11 -15.09 12.80
CA THR A 53 -41.56 -16.07 13.79
C THR A 53 -40.49 -16.31 14.82
N ILE A 54 -40.79 -16.11 16.11
CA ILE A 54 -39.84 -16.17 17.21
C ILE A 54 -40.51 -16.72 18.49
N GLY A 55 -39.73 -17.25 19.41
CA GLY A 55 -40.24 -17.70 20.72
C GLY A 55 -40.44 -16.55 21.70
N GLU A 56 -41.06 -16.84 22.85
CA GLU A 56 -41.17 -15.88 23.97
C GLU A 56 -39.78 -15.46 24.47
N GLY A 57 -39.61 -14.15 24.73
CA GLY A 57 -38.34 -13.60 25.23
C GLY A 57 -38.21 -12.10 24.97
N SER A 58 -37.13 -11.53 25.52
CA SER A 58 -36.74 -10.15 25.25
C SER A 58 -35.67 -10.14 24.16
N TYR A 59 -35.91 -9.39 23.12
CA TYR A 59 -35.03 -9.32 21.95
C TYR A 59 -34.71 -7.89 21.57
N THR A 60 -33.58 -7.72 20.92
CA THR A 60 -33.22 -6.50 20.20
C THR A 60 -33.40 -6.77 18.71
N VAL A 61 -34.14 -5.91 18.02
CA VAL A 61 -34.41 -6.06 16.58
C VAL A 61 -33.87 -4.83 15.86
N THR A 62 -33.11 -5.05 14.82
CA THR A 62 -32.51 -4.01 13.99
C THR A 62 -33.05 -4.05 12.58
N ALA A 63 -33.61 -2.91 12.13
CA ALA A 63 -34.02 -2.70 10.75
C ALA A 63 -32.96 -1.88 9.99
N SER A 64 -32.60 -2.32 8.77
CA SER A 64 -31.63 -1.67 7.92
C SER A 64 -31.99 -1.78 6.46
N VAL A 65 -31.68 -0.74 5.67
CA VAL A 65 -31.81 -0.72 4.22
C VAL A 65 -30.81 0.26 3.63
N ILE A 66 -30.30 -0.02 2.46
CA ILE A 66 -29.34 0.85 1.77
C ILE A 66 -29.93 2.26 1.60
N GLY A 67 -29.17 3.30 1.98
CA GLY A 67 -29.59 4.69 1.90
C GLY A 67 -30.27 5.22 3.17
N TYR A 68 -30.41 4.42 4.22
CA TYR A 68 -31.04 4.81 5.48
C TYR A 68 -30.20 4.41 6.68
N LYS A 69 -30.33 5.14 7.77
CA LYS A 69 -29.73 4.77 9.05
C LYS A 69 -30.43 3.56 9.63
N SER A 70 -29.68 2.58 10.08
CA SER A 70 -30.25 1.46 10.82
C SER A 70 -30.95 1.96 12.09
N SER A 71 -32.11 1.39 12.38
CA SER A 71 -32.87 1.66 13.61
C SER A 71 -32.98 0.37 14.42
N THR A 72 -32.67 0.48 15.69
CA THR A 72 -32.67 -0.66 16.63
C THR A 72 -33.70 -0.42 17.73
N SER A 73 -34.49 -1.43 18.05
CA SER A 73 -35.52 -1.38 19.09
C SER A 73 -35.55 -2.67 19.89
N SER A 74 -35.81 -2.56 21.19
CA SER A 74 -36.01 -3.71 22.05
C SER A 74 -37.48 -4.08 22.09
N VAL A 75 -37.79 -5.39 22.09
CA VAL A 75 -39.14 -5.92 22.11
C VAL A 75 -39.22 -7.10 23.07
N ASP A 76 -40.28 -7.11 23.89
CA ASP A 76 -40.63 -8.25 24.76
C ASP A 76 -41.76 -9.05 24.10
N VAL A 77 -41.43 -10.28 23.67
CA VAL A 77 -42.35 -11.17 22.98
C VAL A 77 -42.99 -12.10 24.01
N SER A 78 -44.25 -11.82 24.31
CA SER A 78 -45.14 -12.68 25.14
C SER A 78 -46.41 -13.09 24.41
N GLY A 79 -46.53 -12.79 23.11
CA GLY A 79 -47.57 -13.02 22.14
C GLY A 79 -47.18 -12.40 20.81
N ASP A 80 -48.10 -12.30 19.87
CA ASP A 80 -47.84 -11.56 18.63
C ASP A 80 -47.64 -10.07 18.94
N VAL A 81 -46.53 -9.50 18.44
CA VAL A 81 -46.15 -8.11 18.70
C VAL A 81 -45.99 -7.36 17.38
N THR A 82 -46.46 -6.12 17.37
CA THR A 82 -46.20 -5.20 16.25
C THR A 82 -45.08 -4.25 16.59
N LEU A 83 -44.08 -4.15 15.72
CA LEU A 83 -42.90 -3.30 15.85
C LEU A 83 -42.64 -2.58 14.52
N ASP A 84 -42.91 -1.31 14.46
CA ASP A 84 -42.71 -0.47 13.29
C ASP A 84 -41.38 0.26 13.38
N PHE A 85 -40.71 0.40 12.24
CA PHE A 85 -39.43 1.13 12.12
C PHE A 85 -39.60 2.33 11.19
N SER A 86 -39.18 3.50 11.67
CA SER A 86 -39.01 4.70 10.84
C SER A 86 -37.50 4.93 10.68
N LEU A 87 -37.02 4.84 9.45
CA LEU A 87 -35.60 5.00 9.16
C LEU A 87 -35.31 6.39 8.59
N ALA A 88 -34.40 7.11 9.23
CA ALA A 88 -33.91 8.39 8.70
C ALA A 88 -33.04 8.14 7.47
N VAL A 89 -33.17 9.00 6.45
CA VAL A 89 -32.29 8.95 5.28
C VAL A 89 -30.85 9.14 5.72
N SER A 90 -29.97 8.19 5.38
CA SER A 90 -28.54 8.34 5.57
C SER A 90 -27.93 9.05 4.37
N ALA A 91 -27.54 10.30 4.54
CA ALA A 91 -26.87 11.06 3.48
C ALA A 91 -25.50 10.47 3.08
N VAL A 92 -25.05 9.42 3.78
CA VAL A 92 -23.67 8.89 3.68
C VAL A 92 -23.60 7.49 3.09
N GLU A 93 -24.70 6.75 3.01
CA GLU A 93 -24.67 5.37 2.49
C GLU A 93 -24.62 5.24 0.96
N MET A 94 -24.44 6.31 0.23
CA MET A 94 -23.82 6.18 -1.08
C MET A 94 -22.34 5.86 -0.84
N SER A 95 -22.04 4.59 -0.64
CA SER A 95 -20.67 4.11 -0.52
C SER A 95 -19.87 4.64 -1.71
N ALA A 96 -18.82 5.43 -1.45
CA ALA A 96 -17.86 5.83 -2.48
C ALA A 96 -17.30 4.60 -3.24
N LEU A 97 -17.36 3.45 -2.61
CA LEU A 97 -16.99 2.15 -3.16
C LEU A 97 -17.84 1.70 -4.35
N GLU A 98 -19.14 2.00 -4.35
CA GLU A 98 -20.02 1.58 -5.45
C GLU A 98 -20.02 2.56 -6.63
N VAL A 99 -19.67 3.81 -6.40
CA VAL A 99 -19.73 4.88 -7.41
C VAL A 99 -18.46 5.02 -8.23
N LEU A 100 -17.31 4.51 -7.74
CA LEU A 100 -16.08 4.55 -8.53
C LEU A 100 -16.23 3.63 -9.74
N ALA A 101 -16.37 4.24 -10.92
CA ALA A 101 -16.42 3.54 -12.20
C ALA A 101 -15.22 2.59 -12.43
N SER A 102 -14.17 2.70 -11.63
CA SER A 102 -12.97 1.85 -11.65
C SER A 102 -13.09 0.55 -10.85
N ARG A 103 -14.22 0.30 -10.15
CA ARG A 103 -14.42 -0.92 -9.36
C ARG A 103 -15.46 -1.85 -9.98
N ALA A 104 -15.22 -3.15 -9.82
CA ALA A 104 -16.19 -4.16 -10.15
C ALA A 104 -17.13 -4.39 -8.97
N GLY A 105 -18.43 -4.28 -9.20
CA GLY A 105 -19.47 -4.66 -8.25
C GLY A 105 -19.89 -6.12 -8.44
N ALA A 106 -20.77 -6.62 -7.58
CA ALA A 106 -21.24 -8.01 -7.58
C ALA A 106 -21.86 -8.47 -8.92
N LYS A 107 -22.41 -7.55 -9.70
CA LYS A 107 -23.01 -7.82 -11.02
C LYS A 107 -22.06 -7.62 -12.20
N THR A 108 -20.82 -7.18 -11.95
CA THR A 108 -19.84 -6.94 -13.00
C THR A 108 -19.23 -8.27 -13.46
N PRO A 109 -19.26 -8.64 -14.75
CA PRO A 109 -18.78 -9.93 -15.23
C PRO A 109 -17.25 -9.96 -15.35
N VAL A 110 -16.55 -9.56 -14.30
CA VAL A 110 -15.08 -9.51 -14.20
C VAL A 110 -14.64 -10.22 -12.94
N ALA A 111 -13.66 -11.13 -13.07
CA ALA A 111 -13.08 -11.79 -11.90
C ALA A 111 -12.33 -10.76 -11.05
N HIS A 112 -12.77 -10.54 -9.84
CA HIS A 112 -12.15 -9.61 -8.90
C HIS A 112 -12.02 -10.22 -7.50
N THR A 113 -11.18 -9.61 -6.70
CA THR A 113 -11.02 -9.89 -5.27
C THR A 113 -10.88 -8.56 -4.55
N THR A 114 -11.64 -8.37 -3.49
CA THR A 114 -11.48 -7.23 -2.59
C THR A 114 -10.80 -7.71 -1.32
N VAL A 115 -9.67 -7.11 -0.98
CA VAL A 115 -8.93 -7.34 0.26
C VAL A 115 -9.36 -6.27 1.25
N SER A 116 -9.89 -6.69 2.40
CA SER A 116 -10.41 -5.77 3.43
C SER A 116 -9.27 -5.08 4.19
N LYS A 117 -9.63 -4.05 4.97
CA LYS A 117 -8.70 -3.35 5.85
C LYS A 117 -8.03 -4.29 6.84
N GLU A 118 -8.78 -5.17 7.46
CA GLU A 118 -8.31 -6.14 8.46
C GLU A 118 -7.29 -7.10 7.84
N GLU A 119 -7.57 -7.58 6.64
CA GLU A 119 -6.64 -8.45 5.90
C GLU A 119 -5.36 -7.71 5.51
N ILE A 120 -5.47 -6.45 5.06
CA ILE A 120 -4.31 -5.61 4.74
C ILE A 120 -3.46 -5.40 6.00
N GLU A 121 -4.05 -4.99 7.10
CA GLU A 121 -3.36 -4.74 8.37
C GLU A 121 -2.66 -5.99 8.92
N PHE A 122 -3.29 -7.16 8.78
CA PHE A 122 -2.72 -8.43 9.21
C PHE A 122 -1.53 -8.86 8.35
N ARG A 123 -1.59 -8.63 7.04
CA ARG A 123 -0.59 -9.12 6.09
C ARG A 123 0.56 -8.15 5.83
N LEU A 124 0.32 -6.84 6.01
CA LEU A 124 1.26 -5.80 5.59
C LEU A 124 2.57 -5.83 6.40
N GLY A 125 2.48 -5.80 7.73
CA GLY A 125 3.66 -5.69 8.59
C GLY A 125 4.58 -4.55 8.15
N SER A 126 5.85 -4.89 7.94
CA SER A 126 6.89 -3.97 7.45
C SER A 126 7.03 -3.93 5.93
N GLN A 127 6.27 -4.77 5.23
CA GLN A 127 6.43 -5.00 3.80
C GLN A 127 5.83 -3.86 2.97
N ASP A 128 6.23 -3.79 1.71
CA ASP A 128 5.59 -2.92 0.73
C ASP A 128 4.18 -3.44 0.41
N LEU A 129 3.27 -2.53 0.08
CA LEU A 129 1.85 -2.85 -0.16
C LEU A 129 1.63 -4.04 -1.11
N PRO A 130 2.35 -4.21 -2.24
CA PRO A 130 2.15 -5.37 -3.11
C PRO A 130 2.33 -6.72 -2.41
N MET A 131 3.22 -6.80 -1.43
CA MET A 131 3.51 -8.04 -0.72
C MET A 131 2.32 -8.54 0.09
N ALA A 132 1.50 -7.64 0.62
CA ALA A 132 0.26 -7.97 1.32
C ALA A 132 -0.80 -8.66 0.42
N LEU A 133 -0.61 -8.58 -0.90
CA LEU A 133 -1.55 -9.10 -1.89
C LEU A 133 -1.18 -10.50 -2.42
N ASN A 134 -0.06 -11.09 -1.99
CA ASN A 134 0.43 -12.39 -2.49
C ASN A 134 -0.54 -13.56 -2.25
N LEU A 135 -1.49 -13.44 -1.32
CA LEU A 135 -2.53 -14.44 -1.13
C LEU A 135 -3.75 -14.24 -2.05
N THR A 136 -3.74 -13.18 -2.86
CA THR A 136 -4.81 -12.93 -3.83
C THR A 136 -4.59 -13.82 -5.07
N PRO A 137 -5.60 -14.55 -5.54
CA PRO A 137 -5.46 -15.42 -6.71
C PRO A 137 -4.91 -14.67 -7.93
N SER A 138 -3.97 -15.29 -8.63
CA SER A 138 -3.29 -14.75 -9.84
C SER A 138 -2.45 -13.49 -9.60
N VAL A 139 -2.14 -13.17 -8.35
CA VAL A 139 -1.19 -12.10 -7.99
C VAL A 139 0.11 -12.74 -7.52
N TYR A 140 1.22 -12.18 -8.02
CA TYR A 140 2.56 -12.53 -7.57
C TYR A 140 3.36 -11.25 -7.35
N ALA A 141 3.71 -11.00 -6.10
CA ALA A 141 4.53 -9.86 -5.73
C ALA A 141 5.88 -10.32 -5.18
N THR A 142 6.92 -9.60 -5.53
CA THR A 142 8.29 -9.82 -5.04
C THR A 142 8.84 -8.54 -4.47
N GLN A 143 9.57 -8.65 -3.38
CA GLN A 143 10.41 -7.58 -2.88
C GLN A 143 11.75 -7.64 -3.61
N GLN A 144 12.18 -6.52 -4.16
CA GLN A 144 13.47 -6.38 -4.83
C GLN A 144 14.39 -5.45 -4.05
N GLY A 145 15.68 -5.42 -4.40
CA GLY A 145 16.64 -4.51 -3.77
C GLY A 145 16.98 -4.83 -2.32
N GLY A 146 16.33 -5.81 -1.70
CA GLY A 146 16.60 -6.26 -0.33
C GLY A 146 16.12 -5.33 0.79
N GLY A 147 15.57 -4.17 0.45
CA GLY A 147 15.06 -3.16 1.38
C GLY A 147 13.60 -2.81 1.12
N ALA A 148 13.17 -1.68 1.66
CA ALA A 148 11.82 -1.16 1.47
C ALA A 148 11.69 -0.39 0.15
N GLY A 149 10.51 -0.42 -0.46
CA GLY A 149 10.12 0.47 -1.56
C GLY A 149 10.33 -0.08 -2.97
N ASP A 150 10.97 -1.21 -3.12
CA ASP A 150 11.32 -1.77 -4.43
C ASP A 150 10.48 -2.99 -4.84
N ALA A 151 9.33 -3.20 -4.19
CA ALA A 151 8.43 -4.30 -4.54
C ALA A 151 7.93 -4.21 -6.00
N ARG A 152 7.63 -5.37 -6.56
CA ARG A 152 7.03 -5.52 -7.90
C ARG A 152 5.80 -6.39 -7.79
N ILE A 153 4.80 -6.11 -8.62
CA ILE A 153 3.58 -6.91 -8.68
C ILE A 153 3.33 -7.37 -10.12
N ASN A 154 2.91 -8.63 -10.24
CA ASN A 154 2.43 -9.22 -11.46
C ASN A 154 1.00 -9.71 -11.24
N VAL A 155 0.14 -9.49 -12.22
CA VAL A 155 -1.24 -10.00 -12.22
C VAL A 155 -1.44 -10.82 -13.47
N ARG A 156 -1.81 -12.10 -13.33
CA ARG A 156 -1.91 -13.05 -14.45
C ARG A 156 -0.65 -13.15 -15.31
N GLY A 157 0.54 -13.01 -14.74
CA GLY A 157 1.82 -13.01 -15.44
C GLY A 157 2.18 -11.67 -16.09
N PHE A 158 1.27 -10.71 -16.16
CA PHE A 158 1.59 -9.36 -16.64
C PHE A 158 2.25 -8.54 -15.53
N ASN A 159 3.37 -7.91 -15.84
CA ASN A 159 4.06 -7.03 -14.91
C ASN A 159 3.24 -5.74 -14.65
N GLN A 160 3.60 -5.01 -13.60
CA GLN A 160 2.85 -3.82 -13.14
C GLN A 160 2.69 -2.70 -14.17
N ARG A 161 3.49 -2.65 -15.24
CA ARG A 161 3.33 -1.67 -16.34
C ARG A 161 2.04 -1.90 -17.13
N ASN A 162 1.52 -3.12 -17.08
CA ASN A 162 0.31 -3.55 -17.77
C ASN A 162 -0.88 -3.73 -16.81
N VAL A 163 -0.74 -3.25 -15.57
CA VAL A 163 -1.78 -3.26 -14.54
C VAL A 163 -2.08 -1.82 -14.16
N ALA A 164 -3.31 -1.38 -14.34
CA ALA A 164 -3.71 -0.03 -13.91
C ALA A 164 -3.77 0.02 -12.39
N VAL A 165 -2.92 0.83 -11.77
CA VAL A 165 -2.92 1.06 -10.31
C VAL A 165 -3.53 2.41 -10.02
N MET A 166 -4.55 2.44 -9.17
CA MET A 166 -5.25 3.67 -8.81
C MET A 166 -5.35 3.84 -7.30
N ILE A 167 -5.27 5.08 -6.87
CA ILE A 167 -5.56 5.50 -5.49
C ILE A 167 -6.74 6.48 -5.56
N ASN A 168 -7.86 6.13 -4.95
CA ASN A 168 -9.09 6.93 -4.94
C ASN A 168 -9.52 7.41 -6.35
N GLY A 169 -9.37 6.53 -7.35
CA GLY A 169 -9.69 6.82 -8.75
C GLY A 169 -8.61 7.53 -9.56
N VAL A 170 -7.49 7.93 -8.95
CA VAL A 170 -6.37 8.59 -9.63
C VAL A 170 -5.33 7.56 -10.08
N PRO A 171 -5.00 7.45 -11.38
CA PRO A 171 -3.95 6.57 -11.89
C PRO A 171 -2.58 6.92 -11.32
N GLN A 172 -1.80 5.91 -10.95
CA GLN A 172 -0.48 6.07 -10.34
C GLN A 172 0.67 5.54 -11.21
N ASN A 173 0.35 4.85 -12.30
CA ASN A 173 1.38 4.40 -13.23
C ASN A 173 2.13 5.59 -13.82
N ASP A 174 3.44 5.50 -13.82
CA ASP A 174 4.33 6.51 -14.39
C ASP A 174 4.06 6.68 -15.90
N MET A 175 3.97 7.92 -16.36
CA MET A 175 3.59 8.23 -17.74
C MET A 175 4.68 7.91 -18.75
N GLU A 176 5.94 7.83 -18.34
CA GLU A 176 7.07 7.54 -19.20
C GLU A 176 7.23 6.03 -19.43
N ASN A 177 7.17 5.24 -18.35
CA ASN A 177 7.53 3.82 -18.39
C ASN A 177 6.47 2.86 -17.81
N GLY A 178 5.37 3.38 -17.30
CA GLY A 178 4.26 2.60 -16.74
C GLY A 178 4.54 1.99 -15.36
N TRP A 179 5.69 2.23 -14.73
CA TRP A 179 6.00 1.69 -13.42
C TRP A 179 5.20 2.36 -12.31
N VAL A 180 5.01 1.62 -11.22
CA VAL A 180 4.61 2.18 -9.93
C VAL A 180 5.77 1.99 -8.96
N TYR A 181 6.28 3.08 -8.42
CA TYR A 181 7.37 3.10 -7.43
C TYR A 181 6.74 3.08 -6.05
N TRP A 182 6.71 1.90 -5.42
CA TRP A 182 5.94 1.66 -4.20
C TRP A 182 6.45 2.42 -2.99
N SER A 183 7.71 2.80 -2.97
CA SER A 183 8.27 3.71 -1.96
C SER A 183 7.58 5.07 -1.90
N ASN A 184 7.00 5.53 -3.02
CA ASN A 184 6.24 6.78 -3.06
C ASN A 184 4.87 6.67 -2.37
N TRP A 185 4.43 5.47 -2.08
CA TRP A 185 3.12 5.13 -1.53
C TRP A 185 3.22 4.34 -0.23
N ASP A 186 4.38 4.38 0.43
CA ASP A 186 4.55 3.82 1.77
C ASP A 186 3.55 4.49 2.72
N GLY A 187 2.87 3.72 3.57
CA GLY A 187 1.80 4.21 4.44
C GLY A 187 0.40 4.33 3.81
N VAL A 188 0.25 4.27 2.48
CA VAL A 188 -1.08 4.26 1.84
C VAL A 188 -1.89 3.03 2.28
N ALA A 189 -1.24 1.88 2.44
CA ALA A 189 -1.89 0.67 2.94
C ALA A 189 -2.40 0.81 4.37
N ASP A 190 -1.72 1.58 5.23
CA ASP A 190 -2.16 1.85 6.60
C ASP A 190 -3.41 2.76 6.66
N ALA A 191 -3.64 3.56 5.61
CA ALA A 191 -4.81 4.41 5.44
C ALA A 191 -5.93 3.76 4.61
N ALA A 192 -5.65 2.66 3.90
CA ALA A 192 -6.58 2.02 3.00
C ALA A 192 -7.78 1.42 3.74
N HIS A 193 -8.97 1.64 3.23
CA HIS A 193 -10.19 0.94 3.62
C HIS A 193 -10.27 -0.43 2.92
N SER A 194 -9.92 -0.48 1.64
CA SER A 194 -9.91 -1.74 0.88
C SER A 194 -9.05 -1.62 -0.37
N ILE A 195 -8.59 -2.78 -0.88
CA ILE A 195 -7.90 -2.90 -2.15
C ILE A 195 -8.65 -3.90 -3.02
N GLN A 196 -9.12 -3.47 -4.18
CA GLN A 196 -9.73 -4.37 -5.14
C GLN A 196 -8.79 -4.66 -6.29
N ILE A 197 -8.61 -5.94 -6.58
CA ILE A 197 -7.86 -6.41 -7.75
C ILE A 197 -8.82 -7.03 -8.74
N GLN A 198 -8.94 -6.46 -9.93
CA GLN A 198 -9.63 -7.02 -11.07
C GLN A 198 -8.62 -7.73 -11.95
N ARG A 199 -8.95 -8.92 -12.43
CA ARG A 199 -8.04 -9.78 -13.17
C ARG A 199 -8.44 -9.87 -14.64
N GLY A 200 -7.55 -9.43 -15.52
CA GLY A 200 -7.77 -9.36 -16.95
C GLY A 200 -8.29 -7.99 -17.40
N LEU A 201 -8.88 -7.92 -18.56
CA LEU A 201 -9.42 -6.66 -19.08
C LEU A 201 -10.40 -6.06 -18.06
N SER A 202 -10.15 -4.83 -17.68
CA SER A 202 -11.00 -4.10 -16.75
C SER A 202 -12.40 -3.88 -17.35
N ALA A 203 -13.43 -3.93 -16.51
CA ALA A 203 -14.78 -3.54 -16.88
C ALA A 203 -14.92 -2.02 -17.17
N VAL A 204 -13.83 -1.27 -17.09
CA VAL A 204 -13.81 0.18 -17.05
C VAL A 204 -13.02 0.75 -18.21
N ASN A 205 -13.54 1.80 -18.83
CA ASN A 205 -12.83 2.64 -19.78
C ASN A 205 -11.77 3.48 -19.06
N LEU A 206 -10.61 2.89 -18.80
CA LEU A 206 -9.47 3.59 -18.24
C LEU A 206 -8.51 3.99 -19.36
N ALA A 207 -8.01 5.21 -19.31
CA ALA A 207 -6.94 5.68 -20.18
C ALA A 207 -5.58 5.03 -19.88
N THR A 208 -5.49 4.23 -18.82
CA THR A 208 -4.25 3.57 -18.36
C THR A 208 -4.22 2.12 -18.86
N PRO A 209 -3.06 1.60 -19.34
CA PRO A 209 -2.92 0.21 -19.73
C PRO A 209 -3.34 -0.75 -18.62
N SER A 210 -4.26 -1.66 -18.92
CA SER A 210 -4.85 -2.56 -17.92
C SER A 210 -5.07 -3.99 -18.43
N ILE A 211 -4.28 -4.44 -19.41
CA ILE A 211 -4.41 -5.78 -19.98
C ILE A 211 -4.22 -6.89 -18.94
N GLY A 212 -3.35 -6.68 -17.95
CA GLY A 212 -3.13 -7.60 -16.83
C GLY A 212 -4.22 -7.55 -15.79
N GLY A 213 -4.84 -6.39 -15.62
CA GLY A 213 -5.86 -6.13 -14.60
C GLY A 213 -5.82 -4.72 -14.05
N THR A 214 -6.60 -4.49 -13.01
CA THR A 214 -6.69 -3.20 -12.31
C THR A 214 -6.55 -3.42 -10.81
N MET A 215 -5.75 -2.59 -10.17
CA MET A 215 -5.62 -2.51 -8.71
C MET A 215 -6.16 -1.17 -8.25
N ASN A 216 -7.17 -1.18 -7.40
CA ASN A 216 -7.82 0.03 -6.92
C ASN A 216 -7.78 0.10 -5.40
N ILE A 217 -7.05 1.09 -4.87
CA ILE A 217 -6.86 1.35 -3.46
C ILE A 217 -7.82 2.46 -3.05
N ILE A 218 -8.64 2.21 -2.06
CA ILE A 218 -9.64 3.14 -1.56
C ILE A 218 -9.40 3.46 -0.08
N THR A 219 -9.50 4.72 0.27
CA THR A 219 -9.29 5.27 1.62
C THR A 219 -10.55 6.01 2.10
N ASP A 220 -11.70 5.41 2.13
CA ASP A 220 -12.99 6.06 2.43
C ASP A 220 -13.09 6.57 3.89
N PRO A 221 -13.06 7.88 4.16
CA PRO A 221 -13.19 8.43 5.52
C PRO A 221 -14.56 8.14 6.16
N ALA A 222 -15.60 8.03 5.35
CA ALA A 222 -16.96 7.83 5.84
C ALA A 222 -17.26 6.38 6.24
N ALA A 223 -16.44 5.44 5.78
CA ALA A 223 -16.58 4.02 6.11
C ALA A 223 -16.02 3.65 7.49
N HIS A 224 -15.54 4.62 8.26
CA HIS A 224 -14.89 4.36 9.56
C HIS A 224 -15.72 4.92 10.71
N GLU A 225 -15.82 4.13 11.77
CA GLU A 225 -16.34 4.60 13.06
C GLU A 225 -15.37 5.60 13.71
N LYS A 226 -15.91 6.41 14.62
CA LYS A 226 -15.09 7.34 15.41
C LYS A 226 -14.10 6.59 16.29
N GLY A 227 -12.83 6.90 16.14
CA GLY A 227 -11.78 6.28 16.96
C GLY A 227 -10.38 6.67 16.54
N GLY A 228 -9.43 6.33 17.37
CA GLY A 228 -8.01 6.47 17.09
C GLY A 228 -7.28 5.14 17.30
N LYS A 229 -6.24 4.91 16.51
CA LYS A 229 -5.38 3.73 16.62
C LYS A 229 -3.93 4.16 16.68
N PHE A 230 -3.23 3.66 17.69
CA PHE A 230 -1.77 3.67 17.75
C PHE A 230 -1.27 2.26 17.52
N LYS A 231 -0.36 2.09 16.56
CA LYS A 231 0.27 0.80 16.27
C LYS A 231 1.77 0.98 16.27
N GLN A 232 2.46 0.13 17.04
CA GLN A 232 3.91 0.04 17.05
C GLN A 232 4.33 -1.34 16.57
N GLU A 233 5.17 -1.37 15.57
CA GLU A 233 5.71 -2.61 14.99
C GLU A 233 7.24 -2.58 15.10
N SER A 234 7.83 -3.71 15.45
CA SER A 234 9.27 -3.93 15.49
C SER A 234 9.62 -5.25 14.82
N GLY A 235 10.80 -5.34 14.27
CA GLY A 235 11.22 -6.52 13.52
C GLY A 235 12.72 -6.62 13.33
N ALA A 236 13.12 -7.59 12.53
CA ALA A 236 14.52 -7.80 12.18
C ALA A 236 15.14 -6.56 11.52
N GLY A 237 16.46 -6.38 11.67
CA GLY A 237 17.16 -5.23 11.10
C GLY A 237 16.84 -3.90 11.80
N GLY A 238 16.46 -3.94 13.08
CA GLY A 238 16.12 -2.72 13.82
C GLY A 238 14.87 -2.03 13.27
N LEU A 239 14.02 -2.74 12.53
CA LEU A 239 12.78 -2.19 12.01
C LEU A 239 11.93 -1.63 13.14
N LEU A 240 11.53 -0.39 12.99
CA LEU A 240 10.60 0.31 13.84
C LEU A 240 9.58 1.03 12.95
N LYS A 241 8.31 0.65 13.08
CA LYS A 241 7.20 1.32 12.37
C LYS A 241 6.17 1.78 13.39
N THR A 242 5.89 3.06 13.40
CA THR A 242 4.88 3.71 14.24
C THR A 242 3.78 4.24 13.36
N THR A 243 2.55 3.84 13.61
CA THR A 243 1.36 4.32 12.90
C THR A 243 0.40 4.98 13.88
N LEU A 244 0.00 6.20 13.58
CA LEU A 244 -1.09 6.91 14.24
C LEU A 244 -2.21 7.09 13.22
N ASN A 245 -3.39 6.65 13.58
CA ASN A 245 -4.61 6.84 12.78
C ASN A 245 -5.70 7.45 13.66
N TYR A 246 -6.48 8.35 13.08
CA TYR A 246 -7.67 8.92 13.69
C TYR A 246 -8.78 9.06 12.66
N ASN A 247 -9.99 8.66 13.06
CA ASN A 247 -11.23 8.81 12.29
C ASN A 247 -12.26 9.53 13.15
N SER A 248 -12.90 10.54 12.60
CA SER A 248 -13.93 11.29 13.32
C SER A 248 -15.25 10.53 13.46
N GLY A 249 -15.45 9.48 12.63
CA GLY A 249 -16.78 9.00 12.32
C GLY A 249 -17.60 10.07 11.60
N LEU A 250 -18.89 9.87 11.48
CA LEU A 250 -19.79 10.84 10.91
C LEU A 250 -20.09 11.97 11.91
N ILE A 251 -19.85 13.20 11.49
CA ILE A 251 -20.15 14.43 12.23
C ILE A 251 -21.40 15.04 11.59
N GLY A 252 -22.49 15.12 12.36
CA GLY A 252 -23.78 15.66 11.88
C GLY A 252 -24.30 14.96 10.62
N ASP A 253 -24.02 13.67 10.48
CA ASP A 253 -24.40 12.79 9.38
C ASP A 253 -23.98 13.25 7.97
N LYS A 254 -23.01 14.16 7.89
CA LYS A 254 -22.58 14.77 6.62
C LYS A 254 -21.07 14.79 6.42
N LEU A 255 -20.29 14.95 7.48
CA LEU A 255 -18.85 15.14 7.42
C LEU A 255 -18.14 13.97 8.07
N ALA A 256 -17.15 13.41 7.43
CA ALA A 256 -16.21 12.48 8.03
C ALA A 256 -14.79 12.93 7.74
N LEU A 257 -13.91 12.80 8.72
CA LEU A 257 -12.49 13.14 8.63
C LEU A 257 -11.65 11.94 9.03
N SER A 258 -10.58 11.71 8.30
CA SER A 258 -9.58 10.68 8.60
C SER A 258 -8.18 11.24 8.48
N GLY A 259 -7.28 10.78 9.33
CA GLY A 259 -5.87 11.10 9.25
C GLY A 259 -4.99 9.93 9.67
N THR A 260 -3.90 9.71 8.94
CA THR A 260 -2.90 8.69 9.25
C THR A 260 -1.52 9.29 9.12
N ILE A 261 -0.65 9.03 10.08
CA ILE A 261 0.78 9.37 10.03
C ILE A 261 1.56 8.09 10.33
N VAL A 262 2.57 7.83 9.52
CA VAL A 262 3.46 6.67 9.67
C VAL A 262 4.90 7.15 9.73
N ARG A 263 5.66 6.61 10.65
CA ARG A 263 7.12 6.71 10.73
C ARG A 263 7.71 5.31 10.61
N LYS A 264 8.61 5.11 9.67
CA LYS A 264 9.25 3.81 9.40
C LYS A 264 10.75 3.98 9.30
N THR A 265 11.50 3.21 10.08
CA THR A 265 12.97 3.16 10.04
C THR A 265 13.43 1.73 10.23
N GLY A 266 14.62 1.41 9.77
CA GLY A 266 15.27 0.12 9.99
C GLY A 266 16.16 -0.28 8.83
N ASP A 267 16.90 -1.36 9.03
CA ASP A 267 17.71 -1.96 7.99
C ASP A 267 16.90 -2.94 7.16
N GLY A 268 17.31 -3.11 5.89
CA GLY A 268 16.75 -4.15 5.03
C GLY A 268 17.37 -5.52 5.31
N VAL A 269 16.94 -6.51 4.54
CA VAL A 269 17.46 -7.89 4.60
C VAL A 269 18.88 -7.98 4.03
N ILE A 270 19.17 -7.14 3.05
CA ILE A 270 20.48 -7.01 2.42
C ILE A 270 21.28 -5.91 3.13
N ASP A 271 22.59 -6.07 3.23
CA ASP A 271 23.46 -5.12 3.92
C ASP A 271 23.34 -3.70 3.35
N LYS A 272 23.21 -2.73 4.25
CA LYS A 272 23.11 -1.29 3.93
C LYS A 272 21.93 -0.90 3.03
N THR A 273 20.84 -1.65 3.09
CA THR A 273 19.55 -1.31 2.46
C THR A 273 18.55 -0.78 3.50
N TRP A 274 18.99 0.18 4.27
CA TRP A 274 18.21 0.87 5.30
C TRP A 274 17.03 1.67 4.73
N THR A 275 16.05 1.97 5.55
CA THR A 275 14.92 2.85 5.23
C THR A 275 14.73 3.94 6.29
N ASP A 276 14.36 5.12 5.84
CA ASP A 276 14.01 6.29 6.64
C ASP A 276 12.84 7.00 5.95
N ALA A 277 11.63 6.70 6.41
CA ALA A 277 10.41 7.12 5.72
C ALA A 277 9.39 7.71 6.69
N TRP A 278 8.69 8.73 6.20
CA TRP A 278 7.44 9.20 6.73
C TRP A 278 6.34 8.96 5.71
N ALA A 279 5.12 8.80 6.18
CA ALA A 279 3.96 8.86 5.32
C ALA A 279 2.83 9.59 6.03
N TYR A 280 2.01 10.27 5.24
CA TYR A 280 0.83 10.97 5.73
C TYR A 280 -0.35 10.75 4.81
N TYR A 281 -1.50 10.71 5.41
CA TYR A 281 -2.80 10.71 4.75
C TYR A 281 -3.74 11.63 5.51
N VAL A 282 -4.49 12.44 4.80
CA VAL A 282 -5.63 13.22 5.31
C VAL A 282 -6.78 13.03 4.33
N GLY A 283 -7.93 12.66 4.83
CA GLY A 283 -9.15 12.50 4.05
C GLY A 283 -10.33 13.21 4.69
N ALA A 284 -11.18 13.79 3.86
CA ALA A 284 -12.45 14.36 4.25
C ALA A 284 -13.53 13.92 3.27
N SER A 285 -14.68 13.51 3.79
CA SER A 285 -15.87 13.21 3.00
C SER A 285 -17.01 14.10 3.47
N TYR A 286 -17.68 14.78 2.54
CA TYR A 286 -18.78 15.68 2.84
C TYR A 286 -19.99 15.40 1.94
N ALA A 287 -21.08 14.94 2.54
CA ALA A 287 -22.37 14.80 1.87
C ALA A 287 -23.10 16.16 1.89
N LEU A 288 -23.11 16.87 0.77
CA LEU A 288 -23.83 18.12 0.61
C LEU A 288 -25.34 17.88 0.79
N ASN A 289 -25.84 16.82 0.14
CA ASN A 289 -27.20 16.31 0.21
C ASN A 289 -27.20 14.82 -0.17
N LYS A 290 -28.38 14.18 -0.24
CA LYS A 290 -28.49 12.75 -0.59
C LYS A 290 -27.94 12.40 -1.98
N ASP A 291 -27.88 13.36 -2.89
CA ASP A 291 -27.49 13.14 -4.28
C ASP A 291 -26.07 13.61 -4.59
N ASN A 292 -25.40 14.36 -3.67
CA ASN A 292 -24.10 14.96 -3.91
C ASN A 292 -23.16 14.72 -2.73
N ARG A 293 -22.03 14.10 -3.01
CA ARG A 293 -20.94 13.85 -2.06
C ARG A 293 -19.60 14.33 -2.64
N PHE A 294 -18.83 14.99 -1.82
CA PHE A 294 -17.46 15.43 -2.11
C PHE A 294 -16.46 14.68 -1.21
N GLU A 295 -15.31 14.35 -1.77
CA GLU A 295 -14.22 13.73 -1.03
C GLU A 295 -12.92 14.44 -1.38
N LEU A 296 -12.20 14.89 -0.36
CA LEU A 296 -10.89 15.50 -0.51
C LEU A 296 -9.84 14.60 0.14
N TYR A 297 -8.74 14.35 -0.56
CA TYR A 297 -7.65 13.52 -0.09
C TYR A 297 -6.31 14.23 -0.30
N ALA A 298 -5.41 14.08 0.67
CA ALA A 298 -4.01 14.46 0.56
C ALA A 298 -3.14 13.29 1.06
N ILE A 299 -2.26 12.81 0.22
CA ILE A 299 -1.42 11.62 0.46
C ILE A 299 0.01 11.93 0.07
N GLY A 300 0.97 11.47 0.84
CA GLY A 300 2.38 11.55 0.49
C GLY A 300 3.25 10.71 1.40
N ALA A 301 4.40 10.29 0.86
CA ALA A 301 5.37 9.45 1.54
C ALA A 301 6.81 9.95 1.28
N PRO A 302 7.25 11.02 1.99
CA PRO A 302 8.65 11.41 1.93
C PRO A 302 9.53 10.32 2.52
N GLN A 303 10.46 9.81 1.71
CA GLN A 303 11.29 8.67 2.09
C GLN A 303 12.71 8.82 1.57
N ARG A 304 13.63 8.09 2.20
CA ARG A 304 14.99 7.84 1.78
C ARG A 304 15.39 6.42 2.15
N HIS A 305 16.06 5.72 1.25
CA HIS A 305 16.52 4.36 1.52
C HIS A 305 17.78 4.00 0.75
N GLY A 306 18.56 3.09 1.29
CA GLY A 306 19.69 2.45 0.60
C GLY A 306 19.20 1.30 -0.26
N GLN A 307 19.84 1.09 -1.41
CA GLN A 307 19.44 0.08 -2.39
C GLN A 307 20.56 -0.91 -2.67
N ASN A 308 20.18 -2.08 -3.22
CA ASN A 308 21.05 -3.04 -3.86
C ASN A 308 20.53 -3.26 -5.30
N LEU A 309 21.15 -2.62 -6.27
CA LEU A 309 20.67 -2.61 -7.66
C LEU A 309 21.51 -3.43 -8.64
N TYR A 310 22.71 -3.84 -8.26
CA TYR A 310 23.55 -4.62 -9.16
C TYR A 310 23.16 -6.09 -9.19
N LYS A 311 23.19 -6.66 -10.38
CA LYS A 311 23.10 -8.11 -10.54
C LYS A 311 24.43 -8.72 -10.14
N GLN A 312 24.37 -9.75 -9.34
CA GLN A 312 25.54 -10.49 -8.88
C GLN A 312 25.61 -11.87 -9.51
N ASN A 313 26.81 -12.40 -9.64
CA ASN A 313 27.02 -13.82 -9.89
C ASN A 313 26.49 -14.61 -8.68
N ILE A 314 25.77 -15.70 -8.93
CA ILE A 314 25.18 -16.53 -7.88
C ILE A 314 26.24 -17.10 -6.94
N GLY A 315 27.41 -17.43 -7.44
CA GLY A 315 28.53 -17.93 -6.65
C GLY A 315 29.13 -16.90 -5.68
N ALA A 316 28.81 -15.60 -5.84
CA ALA A 316 29.14 -14.59 -4.83
C ALA A 316 28.35 -14.84 -3.54
N TYR A 317 27.13 -15.35 -3.65
CA TYR A 317 26.26 -15.62 -2.51
C TYR A 317 26.48 -17.02 -1.91
N ASP A 318 26.66 -18.02 -2.77
CA ASP A 318 26.76 -19.43 -2.41
C ASP A 318 27.42 -20.19 -3.58
N ALA A 319 28.70 -20.53 -3.42
CA ALA A 319 29.46 -21.17 -4.48
C ALA A 319 29.06 -22.65 -4.69
N GLU A 320 28.79 -23.39 -3.61
CA GLU A 320 28.34 -24.78 -3.70
C GLU A 320 27.00 -24.88 -4.44
N PHE A 321 26.07 -24.01 -4.11
CA PHE A 321 24.78 -23.95 -4.82
C PHE A 321 25.00 -23.56 -6.29
N ALA A 322 25.86 -22.59 -6.59
CA ALA A 322 26.14 -22.16 -7.94
C ALA A 322 26.71 -23.31 -8.80
N GLU A 323 27.66 -24.07 -8.28
CA GLU A 323 28.26 -25.24 -8.92
C GLU A 323 27.24 -26.35 -9.18
N SER A 324 26.19 -26.44 -8.35
CA SER A 324 25.09 -27.39 -8.55
C SER A 324 24.12 -27.01 -9.66
N VAL A 325 24.18 -25.75 -10.17
CA VAL A 325 23.31 -25.28 -11.24
C VAL A 325 23.83 -25.76 -12.59
N ASP A 326 22.98 -26.44 -13.35
CA ASP A 326 23.35 -26.94 -14.67
C ASP A 326 23.78 -25.81 -15.62
N GLY A 327 24.97 -25.96 -16.22
CA GLY A 327 25.55 -24.98 -17.12
C GLY A 327 26.19 -23.74 -16.44
N TYR A 328 26.38 -23.76 -15.13
CA TYR A 328 27.12 -22.70 -14.44
C TYR A 328 28.58 -22.68 -14.85
N ASP A 329 29.10 -21.48 -15.17
CA ASP A 329 30.52 -21.26 -15.45
C ASP A 329 31.28 -21.15 -14.13
N THR A 330 32.00 -22.21 -13.74
CA THR A 330 32.76 -22.30 -12.47
C THR A 330 33.93 -21.31 -12.41
N GLU A 331 34.41 -20.80 -13.54
CA GLU A 331 35.47 -19.78 -13.61
C GLU A 331 34.90 -18.34 -13.52
N ALA A 332 33.59 -18.20 -13.42
CA ALA A 332 32.94 -16.89 -13.48
C ALA A 332 33.33 -15.91 -12.39
N LEU A 333 33.80 -16.40 -11.22
CA LEU A 333 34.27 -15.55 -10.11
C LEU A 333 35.78 -15.29 -10.15
N GLY A 334 36.51 -15.90 -11.06
CA GLY A 334 37.99 -15.84 -11.07
C GLY A 334 38.63 -16.66 -9.94
N ASP A 335 39.95 -16.57 -9.81
CA ASP A 335 40.75 -17.40 -8.90
C ASP A 335 40.89 -16.82 -7.48
N ASP A 336 40.48 -15.58 -7.27
CA ASP A 336 40.79 -14.83 -6.06
C ASP A 336 39.88 -15.15 -4.88
N GLY A 337 38.67 -15.61 -5.12
CA GLY A 337 37.73 -16.10 -4.10
C GLY A 337 37.25 -15.09 -3.05
N LYS A 338 37.73 -13.86 -3.03
CA LYS A 338 37.42 -12.86 -1.99
C LYS A 338 35.93 -12.57 -1.86
N PHE A 339 35.22 -12.56 -2.97
CA PHE A 339 33.77 -12.31 -3.02
C PHE A 339 32.96 -13.59 -3.25
N LYS A 340 33.56 -14.74 -2.99
CA LYS A 340 32.93 -16.05 -3.01
C LYS A 340 32.36 -16.35 -1.62
N ASP A 341 31.17 -16.88 -1.56
CA ASP A 341 30.46 -17.24 -0.32
C ASP A 341 30.32 -16.09 0.68
N VAL A 342 30.18 -14.87 0.18
CA VAL A 342 29.94 -13.71 1.05
C VAL A 342 28.55 -13.71 1.68
N GLY A 343 27.69 -14.64 1.24
CA GLY A 343 26.38 -14.88 1.80
C GLY A 343 25.29 -13.97 1.23
N ARG A 344 24.04 -14.35 1.50
CA ARG A 344 22.84 -13.75 0.91
C ARG A 344 22.59 -12.27 1.24
N LYS A 345 23.31 -11.72 2.21
CA LYS A 345 23.19 -10.31 2.60
C LYS A 345 24.13 -9.38 1.85
N PHE A 346 25.03 -9.94 1.05
CA PHE A 346 26.04 -9.15 0.34
C PHE A 346 25.39 -8.10 -0.58
N ASN A 347 25.91 -6.88 -0.47
CA ASN A 347 25.51 -5.74 -1.30
C ASN A 347 26.76 -5.07 -1.85
N GLN A 348 26.95 -5.13 -3.13
CA GLN A 348 28.10 -4.55 -3.83
C GLN A 348 28.08 -3.02 -3.89
N ASN A 349 26.93 -2.40 -3.63
CA ASN A 349 26.75 -0.96 -3.78
C ASN A 349 27.37 -0.14 -2.63
N TRP A 350 27.80 -0.75 -1.55
CA TRP A 350 28.39 -0.04 -0.43
C TRP A 350 29.84 -0.48 -0.18
N ALA A 351 30.60 0.42 0.41
CA ALA A 351 31.92 0.12 0.97
C ALA A 351 32.19 1.03 2.18
N PRO A 352 33.11 0.65 3.06
CA PRO A 352 33.53 1.52 4.16
C PRO A 352 34.21 2.78 3.63
N ILE A 353 34.14 3.84 4.42
CA ILE A 353 34.86 5.09 4.22
C ILE A 353 35.47 5.52 5.55
N ASP A 354 36.59 6.23 5.50
CA ASP A 354 37.23 6.77 6.70
C ASP A 354 36.23 7.69 7.45
N ALA A 355 36.03 7.42 8.74
CA ALA A 355 35.11 8.17 9.58
C ALA A 355 35.51 9.65 9.77
N SER A 356 36.78 10.00 9.52
CA SER A 356 37.22 11.41 9.52
C SER A 356 36.73 12.22 8.35
N TYR A 357 36.24 11.55 7.28
CA TYR A 357 35.64 12.22 6.15
C TYR A 357 34.28 12.83 6.51
N THR A 358 34.18 14.12 6.55
CA THR A 358 32.98 14.87 6.98
C THR A 358 32.10 15.35 5.84
N GLY A 359 32.35 14.89 4.62
CA GLY A 359 31.55 15.24 3.44
C GLY A 359 30.06 14.92 3.63
N LYS A 360 29.23 15.71 3.01
CA LYS A 360 27.76 15.62 3.10
C LYS A 360 27.19 15.18 1.76
N GLN A 361 26.03 14.53 1.80
CA GLN A 361 25.27 14.24 0.61
C GLN A 361 24.48 15.44 0.12
N TYR A 362 24.38 15.56 -1.19
CA TYR A 362 23.49 16.50 -1.83
C TYR A 362 22.12 15.87 -1.99
N TRP A 363 21.11 16.51 -1.44
CA TRP A 363 19.74 16.01 -1.46
C TRP A 363 18.78 17.08 -1.91
N TYR A 364 17.90 16.74 -2.85
CA TYR A 364 16.93 17.65 -3.41
C TYR A 364 15.50 17.14 -3.17
N MET A 365 14.91 17.48 -2.02
CA MET A 365 13.51 17.14 -1.74
C MET A 365 12.59 18.37 -1.77
N TYR A 366 13.02 19.47 -1.18
CA TYR A 366 12.30 20.76 -1.14
C TYR A 366 13.23 21.92 -1.49
N GLY A 367 14.01 21.75 -2.53
CA GLY A 367 15.13 22.58 -2.87
C GLY A 367 16.47 21.91 -2.54
N ALA A 368 17.52 22.38 -3.20
CA ALA A 368 18.86 21.82 -3.04
C ALA A 368 19.33 21.93 -1.59
N LYS A 369 19.59 20.80 -0.96
CA LYS A 369 20.10 20.74 0.42
C LYS A 369 21.24 19.77 0.52
N THR A 370 22.24 20.16 1.29
CA THR A 370 23.29 19.28 1.72
C THR A 370 22.86 18.67 3.05
N VAL A 371 22.79 17.36 3.12
CA VAL A 371 22.39 16.61 4.32
C VAL A 371 23.53 15.71 4.80
N ALA A 372 23.50 15.34 6.07
CA ALA A 372 24.42 14.34 6.59
C ALA A 372 24.19 12.99 5.87
N ARG A 373 25.28 12.27 5.69
CA ARG A 373 25.20 10.85 5.28
C ARG A 373 24.38 10.07 6.29
N HIS A 374 23.78 8.98 5.86
CA HIS A 374 23.04 8.08 6.76
C HIS A 374 23.97 7.51 7.87
N ASP A 375 25.15 7.10 7.49
CA ASP A 375 26.18 6.58 8.40
C ASP A 375 27.54 7.20 8.08
N PRO A 376 28.33 7.64 9.06
CA PRO A 376 29.66 8.21 8.82
C PRO A 376 30.71 7.18 8.37
N ASN A 377 30.51 5.89 8.61
CA ASN A 377 31.52 4.86 8.42
C ASN A 377 31.44 4.16 7.06
N TYR A 378 30.39 4.42 6.28
CA TYR A 378 30.24 3.84 4.93
C TYR A 378 29.51 4.78 3.98
N LEU A 379 29.64 4.50 2.70
CA LEU A 379 28.80 5.05 1.64
C LEU A 379 28.15 3.91 0.86
N ASN A 380 26.83 4.02 0.65
CA ASN A 380 26.14 3.24 -0.36
C ASN A 380 25.97 4.15 -1.59
N GLU A 381 26.49 3.73 -2.75
CA GLU A 381 26.38 4.53 -3.96
C GLU A 381 24.95 4.58 -4.52
N ARG A 382 24.09 3.70 -4.06
CA ARG A 382 22.71 3.58 -4.50
C ARG A 382 21.75 3.88 -3.35
N GLU A 383 21.45 5.15 -3.21
CA GLU A 383 20.41 5.62 -2.34
C GLU A 383 19.30 6.25 -3.19
N ASN A 384 18.08 6.05 -2.79
CA ASN A 384 16.92 6.71 -3.38
C ASN A 384 16.24 7.59 -2.33
N PHE A 385 15.78 8.76 -2.74
CA PHE A 385 14.95 9.63 -1.94
C PHE A 385 13.88 10.26 -2.81
N PHE A 386 12.65 10.27 -2.33
CA PHE A 386 11.55 10.80 -3.12
C PHE A 386 10.40 11.27 -2.22
N HIS A 387 9.66 12.27 -2.70
CA HIS A 387 8.38 12.68 -2.17
C HIS A 387 7.45 13.01 -3.34
N LYS A 388 6.36 12.25 -3.46
CA LYS A 388 5.34 12.44 -4.49
C LYS A 388 3.98 12.70 -3.83
N PRO A 389 3.67 13.95 -3.43
CA PRO A 389 2.35 14.29 -2.90
C PRO A 389 1.28 14.15 -3.97
N LEU A 390 0.12 13.67 -3.56
CA LEU A 390 -1.10 13.60 -4.34
C LEU A 390 -2.21 14.29 -3.55
N VAL A 391 -2.89 15.25 -4.17
CA VAL A 391 -4.12 15.85 -3.66
C VAL A 391 -5.20 15.62 -4.68
N ASN A 392 -6.34 15.07 -4.29
CA ASN A 392 -7.47 14.87 -5.20
C ASN A 392 -8.80 15.22 -4.54
N LEU A 393 -9.68 15.74 -5.36
CA LEU A 393 -11.08 16.04 -5.04
C LEU A 393 -11.96 15.17 -5.94
N ASN A 394 -12.75 14.31 -5.31
CA ASN A 394 -13.76 13.52 -5.98
C ASN A 394 -15.14 14.16 -5.75
N HIS A 395 -15.98 14.15 -6.75
CA HIS A 395 -17.39 14.53 -6.66
C HIS A 395 -18.24 13.39 -7.22
N PHE A 396 -19.16 12.91 -6.43
CA PHE A 396 -20.15 11.90 -6.81
C PHE A 396 -21.51 12.54 -6.80
N MET A 397 -22.26 12.38 -7.90
CA MET A 397 -23.58 12.95 -8.06
C MET A 397 -24.54 11.90 -8.65
N THR A 398 -25.63 11.64 -7.95
CA THR A 398 -26.78 10.89 -8.48
C THR A 398 -27.70 11.86 -9.21
N ILE A 399 -27.79 11.77 -10.53
CA ILE A 399 -28.65 12.59 -11.35
C ILE A 399 -30.07 12.04 -11.31
N ASN A 400 -30.22 10.72 -11.35
CA ASN A 400 -31.45 9.98 -11.20
C ASN A 400 -31.12 8.49 -10.95
N ASP A 401 -32.11 7.64 -10.73
CA ASP A 401 -31.98 6.22 -10.40
C ASP A 401 -31.16 5.38 -11.43
N LYS A 402 -30.93 5.93 -12.61
CA LYS A 402 -30.23 5.24 -13.71
C LYS A 402 -28.90 5.92 -14.09
N THR A 403 -28.66 7.12 -13.57
CA THR A 403 -27.52 7.94 -14.03
C THR A 403 -26.78 8.53 -12.87
N MET A 404 -25.51 8.23 -12.81
CA MET A 404 -24.57 8.79 -11.85
C MET A 404 -23.41 9.48 -12.56
N LEU A 405 -22.92 10.56 -11.99
CA LEU A 405 -21.73 11.27 -12.44
C LEU A 405 -20.64 11.14 -11.37
N SER A 406 -19.47 10.69 -11.78
CA SER A 406 -18.27 10.70 -10.96
C SER A 406 -17.23 11.60 -11.61
N SER A 407 -16.72 12.56 -10.87
CA SER A 407 -15.69 13.51 -11.33
C SER A 407 -14.49 13.43 -10.39
N VAL A 408 -13.29 13.39 -10.95
CA VAL A 408 -12.04 13.37 -10.20
C VAL A 408 -11.16 14.52 -10.71
N LEU A 409 -10.83 15.43 -9.81
CA LEU A 409 -9.81 16.46 -10.02
C LEU A 409 -8.63 16.16 -9.14
N TYR A 410 -7.41 16.15 -9.69
CA TYR A 410 -6.23 15.89 -8.90
C TYR A 410 -5.03 16.75 -9.31
N TRP A 411 -4.13 16.91 -8.36
CA TRP A 411 -2.81 17.45 -8.53
C TRP A 411 -1.80 16.50 -7.91
N SER A 412 -0.70 16.25 -8.62
CA SER A 412 0.43 15.50 -8.10
C SER A 412 1.72 16.20 -8.48
N GLY A 413 2.57 16.38 -7.50
CA GLY A 413 3.94 16.87 -7.68
C GLY A 413 4.94 15.76 -7.39
N GLY A 414 6.21 16.03 -7.62
CA GLY A 414 7.28 15.09 -7.29
C GLY A 414 8.60 15.81 -7.13
N SER A 415 9.35 15.40 -6.12
CA SER A 415 10.72 15.87 -5.90
C SER A 415 11.52 14.71 -5.33
N GLY A 416 12.65 14.44 -5.93
CA GLY A 416 13.50 13.35 -5.47
C GLY A 416 14.61 13.02 -6.46
N GLY A 417 15.27 11.91 -6.19
CA GLY A 417 16.37 11.42 -7.01
C GLY A 417 16.96 10.14 -6.46
N GLY A 418 17.95 9.67 -7.16
CA GLY A 418 18.80 8.57 -6.71
C GLY A 418 20.26 8.97 -6.82
N THR A 419 21.08 8.40 -5.96
CA THR A 419 22.52 8.52 -6.08
C THR A 419 23.05 7.46 -7.05
N GLY A 420 24.19 7.72 -7.62
CA GLY A 420 24.86 6.79 -8.52
C GLY A 420 26.25 7.24 -8.86
N THR A 421 27.03 6.36 -9.43
CA THR A 421 28.38 6.67 -9.89
C THR A 421 28.33 7.64 -11.04
N TYR A 422 29.06 8.73 -10.91
CA TYR A 422 29.36 9.64 -12.00
C TYR A 422 30.82 9.51 -12.40
N GLY A 423 31.08 9.15 -13.64
CA GLY A 423 32.43 8.94 -14.14
C GLY A 423 33.03 7.61 -13.69
N ARG A 424 34.34 7.58 -13.53
CA ARG A 424 35.11 6.39 -13.18
C ARG A 424 35.54 6.44 -11.73
N ILE A 425 35.18 5.42 -10.99
CA ILE A 425 35.52 5.31 -9.57
C ILE A 425 36.49 4.14 -9.41
N PRO A 426 37.56 4.33 -8.64
CA PRO A 426 38.46 3.23 -8.27
C PRO A 426 37.70 2.10 -7.61
N THR A 427 38.09 0.88 -7.90
CA THR A 427 37.54 -0.33 -7.28
C THR A 427 38.70 -1.13 -6.66
N LEU A 428 38.38 -1.83 -5.59
CA LEU A 428 39.26 -2.82 -5.03
C LEU A 428 38.98 -4.18 -5.67
N ASP A 429 40.04 -4.88 -6.06
CA ASP A 429 39.96 -6.28 -6.41
C ASP A 429 39.86 -7.18 -5.15
N ALA A 430 39.83 -8.47 -5.38
CA ALA A 430 39.72 -9.45 -4.31
C ALA A 430 40.84 -9.39 -3.27
N ASP A 431 42.05 -9.03 -3.67
CA ASP A 431 43.20 -8.87 -2.79
C ASP A 431 43.20 -7.53 -2.04
N GLY A 432 42.26 -6.66 -2.32
CA GLY A 432 42.20 -5.32 -1.76
C GLY A 432 43.15 -4.34 -2.45
N LYS A 433 43.64 -4.66 -3.64
CA LYS A 433 44.41 -3.76 -4.47
C LYS A 433 43.48 -2.94 -5.38
N LEU A 434 43.99 -1.80 -5.82
CA LEU A 434 43.30 -0.97 -6.78
C LEU A 434 43.06 -1.75 -8.08
N GLY A 435 41.82 -2.20 -8.29
CA GLY A 435 41.45 -3.11 -9.37
C GLY A 435 41.15 -2.43 -10.70
N GLY A 436 41.19 -1.11 -10.77
CA GLY A 436 40.93 -0.34 -11.96
C GLY A 436 39.59 0.37 -11.94
N GLU A 437 38.95 0.50 -13.08
CA GLU A 437 37.76 1.36 -13.22
C GLU A 437 36.44 0.57 -13.19
N SER A 438 35.47 1.07 -12.43
CA SER A 438 34.22 0.37 -12.16
C SER A 438 33.42 -0.04 -13.42
N TYR A 439 33.48 0.73 -14.50
CA TYR A 439 32.68 0.41 -15.67
C TYR A 439 33.11 -0.90 -16.37
N LYS A 440 34.36 -1.33 -16.18
CA LYS A 440 34.87 -2.59 -16.72
C LYS A 440 34.31 -3.82 -16.01
N PHE A 441 33.83 -3.63 -14.77
CA PHE A 441 33.37 -4.70 -13.90
C PHE A 441 31.85 -4.71 -13.69
N TYR A 442 31.11 -3.81 -14.32
CA TYR A 442 29.65 -3.68 -14.15
C TYR A 442 28.90 -4.99 -14.36
N TYR A 443 29.40 -5.82 -15.29
CA TYR A 443 28.95 -7.17 -15.57
C TYR A 443 30.13 -8.16 -15.63
N GLY A 444 31.22 -7.83 -14.94
CA GLY A 444 32.42 -8.64 -14.94
C GLY A 444 32.22 -9.96 -14.19
N ARG A 445 33.18 -10.85 -14.33
CA ARG A 445 33.15 -12.18 -13.74
C ARG A 445 33.25 -12.11 -12.21
N SER A 446 34.12 -11.24 -11.68
CA SER A 446 34.34 -11.10 -10.25
C SER A 446 33.56 -9.91 -9.67
N PRO A 447 32.87 -10.07 -8.55
CA PRO A 447 32.34 -8.95 -7.78
C PRO A 447 33.48 -8.01 -7.35
N TRP A 448 33.12 -6.76 -7.14
CA TRP A 448 34.03 -5.71 -6.71
C TRP A 448 33.31 -4.78 -5.73
N THR A 449 34.07 -4.01 -4.96
CA THR A 449 33.55 -2.94 -4.10
C THR A 449 34.18 -1.61 -4.48
N ARG A 450 33.55 -0.50 -4.09
CA ARG A 450 34.09 0.85 -4.30
C ARG A 450 35.25 1.11 -3.36
N ASP A 451 36.23 1.85 -3.85
CA ASP A 451 37.28 2.43 -3.02
C ASP A 451 36.96 3.91 -2.76
N TRP A 452 36.15 4.14 -1.76
CA TRP A 452 35.75 5.51 -1.40
C TRP A 452 36.88 6.34 -0.85
N ASN A 453 37.85 5.74 -0.14
CA ASN A 453 38.97 6.46 0.44
C ASN A 453 39.87 7.02 -0.65
N THR A 454 40.26 6.21 -1.62
CA THR A 454 41.02 6.66 -2.79
C THR A 454 40.22 7.73 -3.58
N LEU A 455 38.89 7.59 -3.72
CA LEU A 455 38.08 8.60 -4.37
C LEU A 455 38.11 9.94 -3.63
N VAL A 456 38.04 9.90 -2.29
CA VAL A 456 38.11 11.09 -1.43
C VAL A 456 39.46 11.75 -1.58
N ASP A 457 40.56 10.99 -1.57
CA ASP A 457 41.92 11.49 -1.76
C ASP A 457 42.09 12.16 -3.13
N TYR A 458 41.58 11.53 -4.19
CA TYR A 458 41.58 12.13 -5.54
C TYR A 458 40.83 13.46 -5.57
N ASN A 459 39.66 13.54 -4.95
CA ASN A 459 38.84 14.73 -4.94
C ASN A 459 39.37 15.81 -3.99
N SER A 460 40.06 15.43 -2.94
CA SER A 460 40.67 16.36 -1.97
C SER A 460 41.95 16.97 -2.49
N GLY A 461 42.60 16.34 -3.49
CA GLY A 461 43.83 16.82 -4.10
C GLY A 461 45.05 16.60 -3.22
N THR A 462 45.11 15.51 -2.47
CA THR A 462 46.31 15.03 -1.80
C THR A 462 47.35 14.66 -2.85
N ASP A 463 48.61 15.07 -2.64
CA ASP A 463 49.65 15.17 -3.69
C ASP A 463 50.13 13.83 -4.28
N ASP A 464 49.79 12.69 -3.67
CA ASP A 464 50.26 11.38 -4.08
C ASP A 464 49.30 10.58 -4.96
N VAL A 465 48.21 11.20 -5.41
CA VAL A 465 47.14 10.50 -6.14
C VAL A 465 47.37 10.63 -7.65
N VAL A 466 47.68 9.52 -8.29
CA VAL A 466 47.72 9.40 -9.74
C VAL A 466 46.28 9.36 -10.31
N TYR A 467 45.93 10.33 -11.13
CA TYR A 467 44.69 10.28 -11.89
C TYR A 467 44.65 9.06 -12.81
N VAL A 468 43.77 8.13 -12.55
CA VAL A 468 43.63 6.89 -13.33
C VAL A 468 43.09 7.15 -14.75
N ASP A 469 42.59 8.30 -15.02
CA ASP A 469 42.34 8.84 -16.35
C ASP A 469 42.22 10.37 -16.22
N LYS A 470 42.74 11.11 -17.19
CA LYS A 470 42.78 12.59 -17.24
C LYS A 470 41.40 13.28 -17.20
N ARG A 471 40.34 12.54 -16.98
CA ARG A 471 39.03 13.10 -16.67
C ARG A 471 38.97 13.40 -15.19
N ALA A 472 39.43 14.58 -14.85
CA ALA A 472 39.27 15.16 -13.53
C ALA A 472 37.83 14.96 -13.10
N ILE A 473 37.61 14.21 -12.02
CA ILE A 473 36.42 14.38 -11.22
C ILE A 473 36.48 15.84 -10.80
N SER A 474 35.57 16.64 -11.34
CA SER A 474 35.71 18.08 -11.29
C SER A 474 35.62 18.57 -9.84
N ARG A 475 36.70 19.13 -9.32
CA ARG A 475 36.71 19.88 -8.04
C ARG A 475 35.66 21.00 -8.00
N THR A 476 35.14 21.44 -9.17
CA THR A 476 34.16 22.51 -9.28
C THR A 476 32.76 22.09 -8.85
N HIS A 477 32.48 20.82 -8.70
CA HIS A 477 31.16 20.31 -8.31
C HIS A 477 31.04 20.01 -6.81
N GLY A 478 31.99 20.36 -6.01
CA GLY A 478 31.97 20.14 -4.56
C GLY A 478 31.87 18.66 -4.14
N ALA A 479 32.31 18.33 -2.97
CA ALA A 479 32.29 16.96 -2.44
C ALA A 479 30.88 16.33 -2.41
N GLY A 480 29.81 17.14 -2.44
CA GLY A 480 28.43 16.65 -2.45
C GLY A 480 28.01 15.98 -3.76
N ASN A 481 28.55 16.44 -4.89
CA ASN A 481 28.16 15.89 -6.20
C ASN A 481 28.96 14.66 -6.61
N ASN A 482 30.08 14.41 -5.93
CA ASN A 482 30.96 13.29 -6.22
C ASN A 482 30.75 12.09 -5.29
N GLN A 483 29.80 12.22 -4.36
CA GLN A 483 29.39 11.12 -3.45
C GLN A 483 28.21 10.33 -3.98
N SER A 484 27.64 10.77 -5.05
CA SER A 484 26.46 10.16 -5.64
C SER A 484 26.81 9.32 -6.85
#